data_800e9b6c974329b65477964743413866
#
_entry.id   800e9b6c974329b65477964743413866
#
_cell.length_a   1.000
_cell.length_b   1.000
_cell.length_c   1.000
_cell.angle_alpha   90.00
_cell.angle_beta   90.00
_cell.angle_gamma   90.00
#
_symmetry.space_group_name_H-M   'P 1'
#
loop_
_entity.id
_entity.type
_entity.pdbx_description
1 polymer ?
#
loop_
_entity_poly.entity_id
_entity_poly.type
_entity_poly.pdbx_seq_one_letter_code
_entity_poly.pdbx_strand_id
1 'polypeptide(L)'
;MNPKLLVIGIILFVAVFLIAIDLYSQFKTRQFVRSQWGKIPRQTRWDKEESLKAAWQIEKQFHKWDSEIDDLTWYDIDMQEIFELINGTYSSIGSEALYQRLRNYNFDQADDLEELIQFFQIILILERTFNFILLV
;
A
#
# COMPACT_ATOMS: atom_id res chain seq x y z
N MET A 1 -16.93 -35.02 35.65
CA MET A 1 -16.53 -33.76 35.03
C MET A 1 -17.79 -33.11 34.49
N ASN A 2 -18.10 -31.89 34.86
CA ASN A 2 -19.38 -31.26 34.47
C ASN A 2 -19.35 -30.89 32.99
N PRO A 3 -20.22 -31.43 32.11
CA PRO A 3 -20.15 -31.23 30.67
C PRO A 3 -20.22 -29.76 30.26
N LYS A 4 -20.91 -28.92 31.06
CA LYS A 4 -20.98 -27.48 30.86
C LYS A 4 -19.62 -26.78 31.04
N LEU A 5 -18.81 -27.20 32.00
CA LEU A 5 -17.46 -26.66 32.21
C LEU A 5 -16.50 -27.04 31.05
N LEU A 6 -16.67 -28.22 30.50
CA LEU A 6 -15.88 -28.68 29.37
C LEU A 6 -16.19 -27.86 28.09
N VAL A 7 -17.46 -27.58 27.84
CA VAL A 7 -17.89 -26.73 26.71
C VAL A 7 -17.36 -25.29 26.85
N ILE A 8 -17.46 -24.71 28.04
CA ILE A 8 -16.90 -23.38 28.31
C ILE A 8 -15.39 -23.34 28.10
N GLY A 9 -14.68 -24.37 28.57
CA GLY A 9 -13.23 -24.49 28.35
C GLY A 9 -12.84 -24.54 26.86
N ILE A 10 -13.59 -25.28 26.05
CA ILE A 10 -13.36 -25.36 24.61
C ILE A 10 -13.61 -23.99 23.94
N ILE A 11 -14.69 -23.31 24.30
CA ILE A 11 -14.99 -21.98 23.72
C ILE A 11 -13.90 -20.97 24.06
N LEU A 12 -13.42 -20.94 25.31
CA LEU A 12 -12.31 -20.08 25.72
C LEU A 12 -11.02 -20.41 24.99
N PHE A 13 -10.71 -21.69 24.83
CA PHE A 13 -9.53 -22.13 24.10
C PHE A 13 -9.57 -21.67 22.63
N VAL A 14 -10.70 -21.84 21.95
CA VAL A 14 -10.90 -21.39 20.58
C VAL A 14 -10.78 -19.87 20.48
N ALA A 15 -11.37 -19.13 21.39
CA ALA A 15 -11.28 -17.66 21.40
C ALA A 15 -9.82 -17.18 21.55
N VAL A 16 -9.08 -17.74 22.53
CA VAL A 16 -7.66 -17.42 22.72
C VAL A 16 -6.84 -17.77 21.49
N PHE A 17 -7.11 -18.91 20.86
CA PHE A 17 -6.40 -19.36 19.66
C PHE A 17 -6.64 -18.43 18.47
N LEU A 18 -7.87 -17.96 18.25
CA LEU A 18 -8.19 -16.98 17.20
C LEU A 18 -7.48 -15.64 17.43
N ILE A 19 -7.47 -15.15 18.68
CA ILE A 19 -6.75 -13.92 19.03
C ILE A 19 -5.24 -14.08 18.79
N ALA A 20 -4.67 -15.22 19.14
CA ALA A 20 -3.24 -15.49 18.91
C ALA A 20 -2.87 -15.50 17.41
N ILE A 21 -3.73 -16.10 16.58
CA ILE A 21 -3.54 -16.08 15.10
C ILE A 21 -3.58 -14.64 14.56
N ASP A 22 -4.55 -13.86 15.00
CA ASP A 22 -4.69 -12.47 14.55
C ASP A 22 -3.47 -11.62 14.95
N LEU A 23 -3.04 -11.69 16.19
CA LEU A 23 -1.82 -11.00 16.66
C LEU A 23 -0.56 -11.45 15.90
N TYR A 24 -0.41 -12.75 15.65
CA TYR A 24 0.71 -13.26 14.87
C TYR A 24 0.70 -12.75 13.43
N SER A 25 -0.47 -12.73 12.79
CA SER A 25 -0.66 -12.20 11.44
C SER A 25 -0.29 -10.73 11.36
N GLN A 26 -0.77 -9.92 12.30
CA GLN A 26 -0.45 -8.48 12.38
C GLN A 26 1.06 -8.26 12.58
N PHE A 27 1.69 -9.02 13.47
CA PHE A 27 3.13 -8.92 13.72
C PHE A 27 3.94 -9.26 12.45
N LYS A 28 3.59 -10.34 11.77
CA LYS A 28 4.25 -10.75 10.52
C LYS A 28 4.09 -9.71 9.41
N THR A 29 2.89 -9.15 9.27
CA THR A 29 2.61 -8.09 8.29
C THR A 29 3.45 -6.84 8.58
N ARG A 30 3.52 -6.41 9.84
CA ARG A 30 4.35 -5.25 10.23
C ARG A 30 5.84 -5.50 9.96
N GLN A 31 6.36 -6.68 10.28
CA GLN A 31 7.76 -7.02 9.95
C GLN A 31 8.00 -6.99 8.45
N PHE A 32 7.08 -7.53 7.66
CA PHE A 32 7.20 -7.54 6.21
C PHE A 32 7.25 -6.11 5.65
N VAL A 33 6.29 -5.25 6.01
CA VAL A 33 6.25 -3.85 5.58
C VAL A 33 7.55 -3.12 5.96
N ARG A 34 8.03 -3.28 7.21
CA ARG A 34 9.32 -2.69 7.64
C ARG A 34 10.51 -3.20 6.83
N SER A 35 10.50 -4.45 6.43
CA SER A 35 11.60 -5.05 5.66
C SER A 35 11.68 -4.54 4.22
N GLN A 36 10.59 -3.99 3.69
CA GLN A 36 10.51 -3.44 2.33
C GLN A 36 10.97 -1.98 2.26
N TRP A 37 11.04 -1.29 3.39
CA TRP A 37 11.40 0.11 3.42
C TRP A 37 12.82 0.36 2.91
N GLY A 38 12.96 1.32 1.97
CA GLY A 38 14.25 1.67 1.36
C GLY A 38 14.80 0.64 0.38
N LYS A 39 14.00 -0.37 0.00
CA LYS A 39 14.35 -1.33 -1.04
C LYS A 39 13.55 -1.03 -2.30
N ILE A 40 14.11 -1.37 -3.45
CA ILE A 40 13.37 -1.34 -4.71
C ILE A 40 12.18 -2.31 -4.55
N PRO A 41 10.94 -1.85 -4.80
CA PRO A 41 9.77 -2.69 -4.68
C PRO A 41 9.94 -3.94 -5.55
N ARG A 42 9.74 -5.11 -4.98
CA ARG A 42 9.57 -6.30 -5.80
C ARG A 42 8.14 -6.28 -6.28
N GLN A 43 7.96 -6.42 -7.57
CA GLN A 43 6.64 -6.55 -8.16
C GLN A 43 5.89 -7.69 -7.46
N THR A 44 4.89 -7.33 -6.67
CA THR A 44 4.10 -8.27 -5.89
C THR A 44 2.83 -8.65 -6.63
N ARG A 45 2.50 -7.91 -7.69
CA ARG A 45 1.23 -8.01 -8.37
C ARG A 45 1.34 -7.65 -9.84
N TRP A 46 0.70 -8.44 -10.68
CA TRP A 46 0.54 -8.21 -12.11
C TRP A 46 -0.89 -7.74 -12.37
N ASP A 47 -1.12 -6.45 -12.32
CA ASP A 47 -2.41 -5.90 -12.73
C ASP A 47 -2.43 -5.80 -14.26
N LYS A 48 -3.55 -6.22 -14.86
CA LYS A 48 -3.69 -6.13 -16.31
C LYS A 48 -3.76 -4.66 -16.73
N GLU A 49 -2.96 -4.28 -17.70
CA GLU A 49 -2.92 -2.92 -18.24
C GLU A 49 -4.32 -2.42 -18.65
N GLU A 50 -5.13 -3.29 -19.25
CA GLU A 50 -6.52 -2.98 -19.62
C GLU A 50 -7.38 -2.56 -18.43
N SER A 51 -7.18 -3.19 -17.26
CA SER A 51 -7.88 -2.83 -16.03
C SER A 51 -7.45 -1.47 -15.50
N LEU A 52 -6.14 -1.18 -15.54
CA LEU A 52 -5.58 0.11 -15.13
C LEU A 52 -6.07 1.24 -16.03
N LYS A 53 -6.08 1.00 -17.34
CA LYS A 53 -6.64 1.95 -18.33
C LYS A 53 -8.12 2.19 -18.12
N ALA A 54 -8.90 1.15 -17.86
CA ALA A 54 -10.33 1.29 -17.61
C ALA A 54 -10.60 2.14 -16.35
N ALA A 55 -9.87 1.90 -15.27
CA ALA A 55 -9.97 2.69 -14.05
C ALA A 55 -9.58 4.16 -14.30
N TRP A 56 -8.51 4.42 -15.06
CA TRP A 56 -8.10 5.76 -15.45
C TRP A 56 -9.14 6.48 -16.31
N GLN A 57 -9.78 5.80 -17.28
CA GLN A 57 -10.83 6.37 -18.11
C GLN A 57 -12.08 6.76 -17.30
N ILE A 58 -12.40 5.97 -16.26
CA ILE A 58 -13.49 6.31 -15.34
C ILE A 58 -13.14 7.57 -14.56
N GLU A 59 -11.93 7.65 -14.01
CA GLU A 59 -11.48 8.80 -13.21
C GLU A 59 -11.50 10.10 -14.01
N LYS A 60 -11.13 10.07 -15.28
CA LYS A 60 -11.19 11.22 -16.20
C LYS A 60 -12.61 11.82 -16.36
N GLN A 61 -13.65 11.07 -16.08
CA GLN A 61 -15.03 11.59 -16.14
C GLN A 61 -15.38 12.46 -14.93
N PHE A 62 -14.69 12.24 -13.82
CA PHE A 62 -14.97 12.93 -12.55
C PHE A 62 -13.98 14.05 -12.24
N HIS A 63 -12.74 13.94 -12.72
CA HIS A 63 -11.68 14.91 -12.45
C HIS A 63 -11.09 15.49 -13.74
N LYS A 64 -10.77 16.80 -13.69
CA LYS A 64 -10.00 17.50 -14.71
C LYS A 64 -8.57 17.63 -14.22
N TRP A 65 -7.63 17.39 -15.11
CA TRP A 65 -6.20 17.44 -14.85
C TRP A 65 -5.56 18.55 -15.68
N ASP A 66 -4.50 19.19 -15.17
CA ASP A 66 -3.79 20.24 -15.90
C ASP A 66 -2.99 19.68 -17.06
N SER A 67 -2.49 18.48 -16.91
CA SER A 67 -1.74 17.76 -17.93
C SER A 67 -2.08 16.26 -17.90
N GLU A 68 -2.06 15.66 -19.06
CA GLU A 68 -2.34 14.24 -19.27
C GLU A 68 -1.35 13.63 -20.25
N ILE A 69 -0.82 12.45 -19.92
CA ILE A 69 0.00 11.66 -20.82
C ILE A 69 -0.91 10.73 -21.63
N ASP A 70 -1.01 10.93 -22.92
CA ASP A 70 -1.77 10.08 -23.83
C ASP A 70 -1.11 8.71 -24.04
N ASP A 71 -1.81 7.80 -24.71
CA ASP A 71 -1.31 6.45 -24.92
C ASP A 71 -0.06 6.42 -25.82
N LEU A 72 0.01 7.30 -26.81
CA LEU A 72 1.18 7.36 -27.71
C LEU A 72 2.43 7.77 -26.94
N THR A 73 2.34 8.87 -26.21
CA THR A 73 3.45 9.36 -25.36
C THR A 73 3.85 8.32 -24.31
N TRP A 74 2.85 7.65 -23.68
CA TRP A 74 3.09 6.60 -22.68
C TRP A 74 3.96 5.47 -23.22
N TYR A 75 3.70 5.00 -24.44
CA TYR A 75 4.49 3.96 -25.08
C TYR A 75 5.82 4.46 -25.62
N ASP A 76 5.87 5.67 -26.17
CA ASP A 76 7.10 6.23 -26.74
C ASP A 76 8.22 6.43 -25.71
N ILE A 77 7.86 6.64 -24.45
CA ILE A 77 8.81 6.82 -23.33
C ILE A 77 8.92 5.59 -22.41
N ASP A 78 8.40 4.45 -22.83
CA ASP A 78 8.44 3.17 -22.10
C ASP A 78 7.88 3.26 -20.65
N MET A 79 6.87 4.13 -20.44
CA MET A 79 6.29 4.35 -19.11
C MET A 79 5.66 3.10 -18.50
N GLN A 80 5.28 2.12 -19.33
CA GLN A 80 4.78 0.84 -18.83
C GLN A 80 5.87 0.09 -18.06
N GLU A 81 7.09 0.03 -18.55
CA GLU A 81 8.21 -0.61 -17.88
C GLU A 81 8.57 0.14 -16.57
N ILE A 82 8.56 1.48 -16.62
CA ILE A 82 8.79 2.31 -15.43
C ILE A 82 7.71 2.04 -14.39
N PHE A 83 6.43 2.02 -14.78
CA PHE A 83 5.32 1.70 -13.88
C PHE A 83 5.51 0.34 -13.21
N GLU A 84 5.83 -0.69 -13.99
CA GLU A 84 6.05 -2.04 -13.46
C GLU A 84 7.24 -2.09 -12.49
N LEU A 85 8.29 -1.34 -12.77
CA LEU A 85 9.47 -1.27 -11.91
C LEU A 85 9.17 -0.62 -10.56
N ILE A 86 8.37 0.44 -10.53
CA ILE A 86 8.09 1.22 -9.31
C ILE A 86 6.82 0.75 -8.58
N ASN A 87 5.99 -0.08 -9.22
CA ASN A 87 4.73 -0.56 -8.63
C ASN A 87 4.99 -1.56 -7.49
N GLY A 88 5.23 -1.02 -6.31
CA GLY A 88 5.34 -1.79 -5.05
C GLY A 88 4.03 -1.85 -4.26
N THR A 89 2.91 -1.51 -4.86
CA THR A 89 1.61 -1.44 -4.18
C THR A 89 1.06 -2.84 -3.85
N TYR A 90 0.35 -2.95 -2.73
CA TYR A 90 -0.22 -4.21 -2.25
C TYR A 90 -1.65 -4.46 -2.71
N SER A 91 -2.32 -3.44 -3.21
CA SER A 91 -3.72 -3.50 -3.63
C SER A 91 -3.90 -3.03 -5.07
N SER A 92 -4.96 -3.50 -5.74
CA SER A 92 -5.33 -2.98 -7.06
C SER A 92 -5.63 -1.50 -7.04
N ILE A 93 -6.30 -1.03 -6.00
CA ILE A 93 -6.57 0.42 -5.81
C ILE A 93 -5.26 1.21 -5.75
N GLY A 94 -4.24 0.70 -5.05
CA GLY A 94 -2.92 1.33 -5.00
C GLY A 94 -2.24 1.36 -6.37
N SER A 95 -2.30 0.27 -7.14
CA SER A 95 -1.78 0.22 -8.51
C SER A 95 -2.51 1.19 -9.44
N GLU A 96 -3.84 1.24 -9.36
CA GLU A 96 -4.66 2.18 -10.12
C GLU A 96 -4.32 3.63 -9.79
N ALA A 97 -4.21 3.96 -8.50
CA ALA A 97 -3.82 5.30 -8.06
C ALA A 97 -2.42 5.70 -8.56
N LEU A 98 -1.45 4.78 -8.50
CA LEU A 98 -0.11 5.01 -9.03
C LEU A 98 -0.15 5.23 -10.55
N TYR A 99 -0.88 4.38 -11.28
CA TYR A 99 -1.03 4.51 -12.73
C TYR A 99 -1.65 5.86 -13.11
N GLN A 100 -2.71 6.26 -12.44
CA GLN A 100 -3.37 7.55 -12.64
C GLN A 100 -2.42 8.72 -12.34
N ARG A 101 -1.64 8.63 -11.26
CA ARG A 101 -0.67 9.67 -10.88
C ARG A 101 0.43 9.84 -11.91
N LEU A 102 0.87 8.77 -12.55
CA LEU A 102 1.86 8.83 -13.63
C LEU A 102 1.28 9.34 -14.95
N ARG A 103 -0.03 9.14 -15.17
CA ARG A 103 -0.74 9.60 -16.37
C ARG A 103 -1.18 11.06 -16.28
N ASN A 104 -1.47 11.53 -15.08
CA ASN A 104 -2.10 12.81 -14.85
C ASN A 104 -1.25 13.66 -13.90
N TYR A 105 -1.20 14.95 -14.16
CA TYR A 105 -0.47 15.89 -13.33
C TYR A 105 -1.27 17.17 -13.10
N ASN A 106 -1.30 17.62 -11.83
CA ASN A 106 -1.78 18.94 -11.45
C ASN A 106 -0.62 19.73 -10.86
N PHE A 107 -0.31 20.87 -11.42
CA PHE A 107 0.83 21.69 -11.02
C PHE A 107 0.73 22.16 -9.57
N ASP A 108 -0.48 22.46 -9.11
CA ASP A 108 -0.74 22.95 -7.75
C ASP A 108 -0.60 21.88 -6.66
N GLN A 109 -0.53 20.59 -7.03
CA GLN A 109 -0.43 19.48 -6.06
C GLN A 109 1.02 19.03 -5.77
N ALA A 110 2.00 19.63 -6.41
CA ALA A 110 3.40 19.24 -6.21
C ALA A 110 3.87 19.55 -4.78
N ASP A 111 3.49 20.73 -4.25
CA ASP A 111 3.86 21.17 -2.91
C ASP A 111 3.18 20.32 -1.83
N ASP A 112 1.90 19.98 -2.01
CA ASP A 112 1.14 19.11 -1.09
C ASP A 112 1.77 17.70 -1.00
N LEU A 113 2.28 17.18 -2.12
CA LEU A 113 2.94 15.89 -2.16
C LEU A 113 4.27 15.90 -1.40
N GLU A 114 5.05 16.96 -1.56
CA GLU A 114 6.33 17.13 -0.85
C GLU A 114 6.09 17.22 0.67
N GLU A 115 5.10 17.97 1.11
CA GLU A 115 4.71 18.08 2.52
C GLU A 115 4.29 16.70 3.08
N LEU A 116 3.52 15.93 2.31
CA LEU A 116 3.10 14.58 2.69
C LEU A 116 4.30 13.62 2.82
N ILE A 117 5.25 13.69 1.90
CA ILE A 117 6.49 12.89 1.95
C ILE A 117 7.28 13.23 3.21
N GLN A 118 7.48 14.51 3.51
CA GLN A 118 8.18 14.96 4.71
C GLN A 118 7.47 14.51 5.98
N PHE A 119 6.15 14.60 6.04
CA PHE A 119 5.34 14.12 7.16
C PHE A 119 5.56 12.62 7.43
N PHE A 120 5.51 11.77 6.41
CA PHE A 120 5.76 10.34 6.56
C PHE A 120 7.20 10.03 6.96
N GLN A 121 8.19 10.77 6.45
CA GLN A 121 9.58 10.62 6.86
C GLN A 121 9.78 10.91 8.35
N ILE A 122 9.16 11.97 8.86
CA ILE A 122 9.21 12.34 10.28
C ILE A 122 8.56 11.26 11.15
N ILE A 123 7.38 10.76 10.78
CA ILE A 123 6.69 9.69 11.53
C ILE A 123 7.58 8.45 11.63
N LEU A 124 8.24 8.05 10.55
CA LEU A 124 9.13 6.88 10.56
C LEU A 124 10.35 7.06 11.44
N ILE A 125 10.92 8.28 11.48
CA ILE A 125 12.03 8.60 12.38
C ILE A 125 11.56 8.51 13.83
N LEU A 126 10.40 9.09 14.15
CA LEU A 126 9.80 9.04 15.48
C LEU A 126 9.50 7.58 15.91
N GLU A 127 8.92 6.78 15.06
CA GLU A 127 8.64 5.37 15.34
C GLU A 127 9.91 4.56 15.61
N ARG A 128 10.99 4.81 14.87
CA ARG A 128 12.29 4.20 15.13
C ARG A 128 12.86 4.62 16.47
N THR A 129 12.76 5.89 16.81
CA THR A 129 13.29 6.44 18.07
C THR A 129 12.51 5.89 19.27
N PHE A 130 11.19 5.83 19.20
CA PHE A 130 10.34 5.26 20.26
C PHE A 130 10.59 3.77 20.47
N ASN A 131 10.76 2.99 19.40
CA ASN A 131 11.07 1.56 19.51
C ASN A 131 12.47 1.31 20.10
N PHE A 132 13.42 2.22 19.90
CA PHE A 132 14.73 2.12 20.52
C PHE A 132 14.68 2.41 22.03
N ILE A 133 13.85 3.36 22.46
CA ILE A 133 13.67 3.72 23.89
C ILE A 133 12.95 2.62 24.68
N LEU A 134 12.06 1.86 24.02
CA LEU A 134 11.31 0.75 24.67
C LEU A 134 12.12 -0.57 24.73
N LEU A 135 13.30 -0.64 24.12
CA LEU A 135 14.18 -1.82 24.10
C LEU A 135 15.38 -1.66 25.06
N VAL A 136 15.49 -0.53 25.77
CA VAL A 136 16.46 -0.25 26.82
C VAL A 136 15.72 -0.24 28.18
#